data_097cf6475d7a25820efdc20399fd0f94
#
_entry.id   097cf6475d7a25820efdc20399fd0f94
#
_cell.length_a   1.000
_cell.length_b   1.000
_cell.length_c   1.000
_cell.angle_alpha   90.00
_cell.angle_beta   90.00
_cell.angle_gamma   90.00
#
_symmetry.space_group_name_H-M   'P 1'
#
loop_
_entity.id
_entity.type
_entity.pdbx_description
1 polymer ?
#
loop_
_entity_poly.entity_id
_entity_poly.type
_entity_poly.pdbx_seq_one_letter_code
_entity_poly.pdbx_strand_id
1 'polypeptide(L)'
;MDYHDHLSVMDFNELICENLLDVDYGSFKEYYELNEARYITFTVYRTTHNSFVFDLLICENFIIYHGEKYTIKQTAPKVEGDKVFIEVTAYHIMYEFQNHSVESNKLDDDSSETGKTPEYSLDEYLRYGFANQKTSVKMTYKIIGDFKRKVPIDELGNKNGLEYCKEAVDLFGCIIYPNDTEIGFYSPETFYQRSEKVIRYQYNTDTVSATVSTLELRTAIKVFGKKYTAEEKKNYNPIRTTDIKYSNGFIKEGTYRTETIGSKATINFDCKYGNETVRFTIKKGSQGGIYKLILDGKQIKQISCFAKSVQSETIDLTKNIDKGKHVLEMIFLGEDPKNRIDISSNKKAKPCMYVGTEKSTVLNLIADNSGP
;
A
#
# COMPACT_ATOMS: atom_id res chain seq x y z
N MET A 1 8.78 15.86 -50.09
CA MET A 1 8.12 16.34 -48.87
C MET A 1 6.68 15.91 -48.98
N ASP A 2 6.28 14.98 -48.18
CA ASP A 2 4.88 14.54 -48.14
C ASP A 2 4.01 15.63 -47.54
N TYR A 3 2.79 15.78 -48.05
CA TYR A 3 1.83 16.84 -47.69
C TYR A 3 1.37 16.80 -46.21
N HIS A 4 1.91 15.90 -45.40
CA HIS A 4 1.55 15.64 -44.03
C HIS A 4 2.48 16.23 -42.95
N ASP A 5 3.58 16.87 -43.36
CA ASP A 5 4.61 17.35 -42.43
C ASP A 5 4.49 18.83 -42.08
N HIS A 6 3.32 19.43 -42.29
CA HIS A 6 3.09 20.82 -41.93
C HIS A 6 2.70 20.97 -40.49
N LEU A 7 3.32 21.94 -39.82
CA LEU A 7 2.93 22.36 -38.48
C LEU A 7 1.83 23.43 -38.59
N SER A 8 0.81 23.33 -37.75
CA SER A 8 -0.18 24.38 -37.55
C SER A 8 -0.16 24.83 -36.11
N VAL A 9 -0.48 26.10 -35.84
CA VAL A 9 -0.70 26.62 -34.49
C VAL A 9 -2.18 26.83 -34.26
N MET A 10 -2.66 26.46 -33.10
CA MET A 10 -4.03 26.65 -32.68
C MET A 10 -4.07 27.36 -31.32
N ASP A 11 -4.96 28.35 -31.19
CA ASP A 11 -5.13 29.04 -29.92
C ASP A 11 -5.75 28.11 -28.84
N PHE A 12 -5.54 28.46 -27.59
CA PHE A 12 -6.05 27.71 -26.44
C PHE A 12 -7.59 27.50 -26.46
N ASN A 13 -8.34 28.46 -27.04
CA ASN A 13 -9.81 28.35 -27.14
C ASN A 13 -10.24 27.51 -28.34
N GLU A 14 -9.33 27.03 -29.16
CA GLU A 14 -9.58 26.27 -30.40
C GLU A 14 -10.42 27.04 -31.45
N LEU A 15 -10.37 28.37 -31.41
CA LEU A 15 -11.11 29.25 -32.35
C LEU A 15 -10.29 29.58 -33.59
N ILE A 16 -8.98 29.56 -33.47
CA ILE A 16 -8.02 29.91 -34.54
C ILE A 16 -7.11 28.74 -34.73
N CYS A 17 -6.99 28.24 -35.97
CA CYS A 17 -6.03 27.23 -36.36
C CYS A 17 -5.41 27.61 -37.71
N GLU A 18 -4.13 27.94 -37.72
CA GLU A 18 -3.42 28.45 -38.89
C GLU A 18 -2.13 27.68 -39.14
N ASN A 19 -1.76 27.54 -40.42
CA ASN A 19 -0.49 26.91 -40.79
C ASN A 19 0.68 27.79 -40.38
N LEU A 20 1.70 27.15 -39.75
CA LEU A 20 2.96 27.83 -39.46
C LEU A 20 3.77 28.07 -40.70
N LEU A 21 4.11 29.32 -40.94
CA LEU A 21 5.00 29.75 -42.00
C LEU A 21 6.39 30.04 -41.43
N ASP A 22 7.40 29.96 -42.28
CA ASP A 22 8.81 30.26 -41.95
C ASP A 22 9.38 29.42 -40.79
N VAL A 23 8.93 28.16 -40.72
CA VAL A 23 9.51 27.15 -39.83
C VAL A 23 10.85 26.71 -40.34
N ASP A 24 11.88 26.73 -39.52
CA ASP A 24 13.15 26.06 -39.81
C ASP A 24 12.99 24.55 -39.59
N TYR A 25 12.59 23.86 -40.66
CA TYR A 25 12.45 22.38 -40.60
C TYR A 25 13.79 21.66 -40.38
N GLY A 26 14.94 22.31 -40.58
CA GLY A 26 16.22 21.77 -40.18
C GLY A 26 16.43 21.70 -38.68
N SER A 27 15.71 22.54 -37.93
CA SER A 27 15.71 22.53 -36.47
C SER A 27 14.64 21.60 -35.85
N PHE A 28 13.68 21.14 -36.66
CA PHE A 28 12.59 20.30 -36.20
C PHE A 28 13.10 18.96 -35.69
N LYS A 29 12.69 18.61 -34.48
CA LYS A 29 12.97 17.32 -33.84
C LYS A 29 11.75 16.82 -33.11
N GLU A 30 11.42 15.55 -33.35
CA GLU A 30 10.47 14.81 -32.57
C GLU A 30 11.21 13.90 -31.60
N TYR A 31 10.83 13.95 -30.32
CA TYR A 31 11.38 13.13 -29.27
C TYR A 31 10.32 12.15 -28.81
N TYR A 32 10.68 10.89 -28.86
CA TYR A 32 9.88 9.79 -28.37
C TYR A 32 10.73 8.89 -27.48
N GLU A 33 10.29 8.70 -26.27
CA GLU A 33 10.82 7.73 -25.33
C GLU A 33 9.68 6.80 -24.89
N LEU A 34 9.97 5.51 -24.78
CA LEU A 34 8.97 4.50 -24.46
C LEU A 34 8.32 4.80 -23.10
N ASN A 35 6.99 4.80 -23.05
CA ASN A 35 6.18 5.09 -21.87
C ASN A 35 6.26 6.54 -21.33
N GLU A 36 6.87 7.44 -22.11
CA GLU A 36 6.94 8.85 -21.80
C GLU A 36 6.06 9.70 -22.76
N ALA A 37 5.77 10.92 -22.35
CA ALA A 37 5.06 11.86 -23.22
C ALA A 37 5.99 12.33 -24.33
N ARG A 38 5.54 12.19 -25.58
CA ARG A 38 6.26 12.71 -26.74
C ARG A 38 6.31 14.23 -26.71
N TYR A 39 7.35 14.82 -27.27
CA TYR A 39 7.43 16.26 -27.47
C TYR A 39 8.16 16.60 -28.76
N ILE A 40 7.90 17.78 -29.27
CA ILE A 40 8.53 18.33 -30.47
C ILE A 40 9.25 19.63 -30.14
N THR A 41 10.33 19.89 -30.83
CA THR A 41 11.05 21.17 -30.78
C THR A 41 11.28 21.70 -32.18
N PHE A 42 11.17 22.98 -32.37
CA PHE A 42 11.42 23.64 -33.65
C PHE A 42 11.64 25.15 -33.49
N THR A 43 12.15 25.79 -34.53
CA THR A 43 12.38 27.23 -34.59
C THR A 43 11.52 27.86 -35.67
N VAL A 44 10.95 29.03 -35.40
CA VAL A 44 10.19 29.80 -36.36
C VAL A 44 10.79 31.19 -36.46
N TYR A 45 11.03 31.66 -37.69
CA TYR A 45 11.50 33.03 -37.95
C TYR A 45 10.33 33.96 -38.12
N ARG A 46 10.42 35.18 -37.52
CA ARG A 46 9.42 36.21 -37.71
C ARG A 46 9.66 36.91 -39.06
N THR A 47 8.61 37.01 -39.86
CA THR A 47 8.60 37.73 -41.13
C THR A 47 7.42 38.66 -41.24
N THR A 48 7.35 39.48 -42.27
CA THR A 48 6.18 40.35 -42.52
C THR A 48 4.91 39.57 -42.86
N HIS A 49 5.06 38.31 -43.31
CA HIS A 49 3.96 37.49 -43.78
C HIS A 49 3.38 36.57 -42.71
N ASN A 50 4.14 36.29 -41.64
CA ASN A 50 3.71 35.38 -40.59
C ASN A 50 3.49 36.04 -39.22
N SER A 51 3.53 37.36 -39.14
CA SER A 51 3.49 38.07 -37.84
C SER A 51 2.33 37.67 -36.95
N PHE A 52 1.11 37.52 -37.50
CA PHE A 52 -0.04 37.05 -36.77
C PHE A 52 0.12 35.63 -36.20
N VAL A 53 0.55 34.70 -37.05
CA VAL A 53 0.76 33.29 -36.68
C VAL A 53 1.92 33.13 -35.71
N PHE A 54 2.98 33.93 -35.90
CA PHE A 54 4.14 33.99 -35.02
C PHE A 54 3.72 34.41 -33.59
N ASP A 55 2.83 35.39 -33.48
CA ASP A 55 2.34 35.89 -32.19
C ASP A 55 1.44 34.88 -31.45
N LEU A 56 0.94 33.84 -32.12
CA LEU A 56 0.24 32.71 -31.51
C LEU A 56 1.19 31.68 -30.87
N LEU A 57 2.50 31.77 -31.08
CA LEU A 57 3.48 30.87 -30.47
C LEU A 57 3.76 31.25 -29.01
N ILE A 58 2.76 31.06 -28.17
CA ILE A 58 2.81 31.33 -26.72
C ILE A 58 2.48 30.06 -25.94
N CYS A 59 2.95 29.98 -24.70
CA CYS A 59 2.63 28.84 -23.85
C CYS A 59 1.13 28.64 -23.71
N GLU A 60 0.70 27.38 -23.60
CA GLU A 60 -0.66 26.87 -23.50
C GLU A 60 -1.46 26.89 -24.82
N ASN A 61 -0.98 27.50 -25.89
CA ASN A 61 -1.50 27.27 -27.22
C ASN A 61 -1.01 25.90 -27.76
N PHE A 62 -1.61 25.43 -28.85
CA PHE A 62 -1.33 24.11 -29.39
C PHE A 62 -0.56 24.17 -30.71
N ILE A 63 0.28 23.18 -30.92
CA ILE A 63 0.81 22.83 -32.23
C ILE A 63 0.11 21.58 -32.72
N ILE A 64 -0.36 21.60 -33.94
CA ILE A 64 -0.94 20.43 -34.60
C ILE A 64 0.14 19.82 -35.49
N TYR A 65 0.48 18.57 -35.25
CA TYR A 65 1.44 17.80 -36.04
C TYR A 65 0.93 16.38 -36.23
N HIS A 66 0.88 15.93 -37.48
CA HIS A 66 0.28 14.63 -37.87
C HIS A 66 -1.17 14.42 -37.36
N GLY A 67 -1.91 15.49 -37.20
CA GLY A 67 -3.30 15.45 -36.70
C GLY A 67 -3.43 15.32 -35.18
N GLU A 68 -2.32 15.31 -34.46
CA GLU A 68 -2.29 15.25 -32.99
C GLU A 68 -1.95 16.61 -32.40
N LYS A 69 -2.47 16.89 -31.20
CA LYS A 69 -2.23 18.13 -30.48
C LYS A 69 -1.00 18.04 -29.59
N TYR A 70 -0.18 19.08 -29.62
CA TYR A 70 0.97 19.29 -28.74
C TYR A 70 0.81 20.65 -28.05
N THR A 71 0.75 20.69 -26.73
CA THR A 71 0.67 21.93 -25.95
C THR A 71 2.04 22.59 -25.88
N ILE A 72 2.13 23.87 -26.25
CA ILE A 72 3.35 24.65 -26.11
C ILE A 72 3.63 24.87 -24.62
N LYS A 73 4.72 24.31 -24.11
CA LYS A 73 5.13 24.46 -22.71
C LYS A 73 6.32 25.37 -22.52
N GLN A 74 7.09 25.60 -23.56
CA GLN A 74 8.24 26.47 -23.48
C GLN A 74 8.44 27.21 -24.80
N THR A 75 8.70 28.50 -24.70
CA THR A 75 9.09 29.37 -25.82
C THR A 75 10.32 30.20 -25.43
N ALA A 76 11.27 30.32 -26.37
CA ALA A 76 12.46 31.14 -26.17
C ALA A 76 12.63 32.11 -27.35
N PRO A 77 12.08 33.34 -27.27
CA PRO A 77 12.28 34.35 -28.29
C PRO A 77 13.75 34.84 -28.31
N LYS A 78 14.31 35.00 -29.49
CA LYS A 78 15.71 35.41 -29.71
C LYS A 78 15.81 36.42 -30.84
N VAL A 79 16.83 37.28 -30.76
CA VAL A 79 17.17 38.24 -31.78
C VAL A 79 18.66 38.09 -32.09
N GLU A 80 18.99 37.81 -33.34
CA GLU A 80 20.37 37.69 -33.83
C GLU A 80 20.52 38.56 -35.09
N GLY A 81 21.22 39.69 -34.95
CA GLY A 81 21.33 40.67 -36.01
C GLY A 81 19.98 41.27 -36.37
N ASP A 82 19.53 41.10 -37.60
CA ASP A 82 18.22 41.52 -38.10
C ASP A 82 17.14 40.42 -38.07
N LYS A 83 17.51 39.23 -37.57
CA LYS A 83 16.60 38.08 -37.48
C LYS A 83 15.96 38.00 -36.11
N VAL A 84 14.64 37.90 -36.09
CA VAL A 84 13.84 37.58 -34.89
C VAL A 84 13.30 36.19 -35.09
N PHE A 85 13.48 35.32 -34.10
CA PHE A 85 12.99 33.96 -34.14
C PHE A 85 12.59 33.48 -32.76
N ILE A 86 11.84 32.41 -32.70
CA ILE A 86 11.39 31.76 -31.48
C ILE A 86 11.67 30.27 -31.54
N GLU A 87 12.28 29.75 -30.49
CA GLU A 87 12.40 28.31 -30.27
C GLU A 87 11.19 27.84 -29.45
N VAL A 88 10.54 26.79 -29.90
CA VAL A 88 9.33 26.24 -29.31
C VAL A 88 9.58 24.81 -28.87
N THR A 89 9.13 24.49 -27.66
CA THR A 89 8.99 23.10 -27.18
C THR A 89 7.54 22.85 -26.86
N ALA A 90 6.95 21.87 -27.53
CA ALA A 90 5.56 21.49 -27.31
C ALA A 90 5.44 20.01 -27.00
N TYR A 91 4.72 19.71 -25.92
CA TYR A 91 4.48 18.35 -25.44
C TYR A 91 3.15 17.83 -25.97
N HIS A 92 3.12 16.56 -26.35
CA HIS A 92 1.88 15.89 -26.75
C HIS A 92 0.79 16.11 -25.70
N ILE A 93 -0.46 16.25 -26.15
CA ILE A 93 -1.62 16.60 -25.28
C ILE A 93 -1.79 15.64 -24.10
N MET A 94 -1.33 14.40 -24.19
CA MET A 94 -1.27 13.44 -23.07
C MET A 94 -0.59 14.03 -21.83
N TYR A 95 0.38 14.96 -22.01
CA TYR A 95 1.09 15.60 -20.91
C TYR A 95 0.14 16.37 -19.98
N GLU A 96 -0.98 16.85 -20.49
CA GLU A 96 -2.01 17.54 -19.68
C GLU A 96 -2.68 16.62 -18.65
N PHE A 97 -2.54 15.32 -18.78
CA PHE A 97 -3.07 14.38 -17.78
C PHE A 97 -2.38 14.49 -16.41
N GLN A 98 -1.19 15.12 -16.34
CA GLN A 98 -0.57 15.49 -15.07
C GLN A 98 -1.44 16.42 -14.20
N ASN A 99 -2.34 17.19 -14.82
CA ASN A 99 -3.23 18.12 -14.13
C ASN A 99 -4.43 17.40 -13.48
N HIS A 100 -4.65 16.12 -13.79
CA HIS A 100 -5.63 15.28 -13.14
C HIS A 100 -5.05 14.66 -11.86
N SER A 101 -5.68 14.94 -10.72
CA SER A 101 -5.35 14.28 -9.45
C SER A 101 -6.22 13.05 -9.28
N VAL A 102 -5.60 11.88 -9.19
CA VAL A 102 -6.27 10.64 -8.83
C VAL A 102 -6.28 10.54 -7.30
N GLU A 103 -7.44 10.73 -6.70
CA GLU A 103 -7.59 10.69 -5.24
C GLU A 103 -7.34 9.28 -4.71
N SER A 104 -6.90 9.16 -3.44
CA SER A 104 -6.75 7.86 -2.78
C SER A 104 -8.10 7.18 -2.59
N ASN A 105 -8.14 5.86 -2.75
CA ASN A 105 -9.31 5.07 -2.37
C ASN A 105 -9.32 4.69 -0.89
N LYS A 106 -8.25 4.98 -0.13
CA LYS A 106 -8.22 4.84 1.33
C LYS A 106 -8.71 6.13 1.98
N LEU A 107 -9.72 6.02 2.82
CA LEU A 107 -10.09 7.08 3.76
C LEU A 107 -9.12 7.03 4.93
N ASP A 108 -8.72 8.20 5.44
CA ASP A 108 -7.75 8.35 6.55
C ASP A 108 -8.13 7.57 7.83
N ASP A 109 -9.35 7.06 7.90
CA ASP A 109 -9.93 6.38 9.08
C ASP A 109 -10.38 4.93 8.78
N ASP A 110 -9.99 4.37 7.64
CA ASP A 110 -10.40 3.01 7.27
C ASP A 110 -9.52 1.95 7.92
N SER A 111 -9.81 1.68 9.19
CA SER A 111 -9.36 0.50 9.91
C SER A 111 -10.10 -0.77 9.45
N SER A 112 -10.42 -0.90 8.19
CA SER A 112 -11.02 -2.11 7.63
C SER A 112 -9.99 -3.25 7.66
N GLU A 113 -9.96 -3.94 8.78
CA GLU A 113 -9.24 -5.19 9.04
C GLU A 113 -9.77 -6.35 8.18
N THR A 114 -9.75 -6.22 6.88
CA THR A 114 -9.82 -7.40 6.02
C THR A 114 -8.39 -7.70 5.59
N GLY A 115 -7.71 -8.59 6.30
CA GLY A 115 -6.30 -8.95 6.11
C GLY A 115 -5.95 -9.56 4.75
N LYS A 116 -6.56 -9.08 3.67
CA LYS A 116 -6.29 -9.49 2.30
C LYS A 116 -6.25 -8.26 1.41
N THR A 117 -5.09 -7.97 0.83
CA THR A 117 -4.92 -6.91 -0.16
C THR A 117 -5.81 -7.18 -1.37
N PRO A 118 -6.63 -6.23 -1.82
CA PRO A 118 -7.47 -6.40 -2.99
C PRO A 118 -6.64 -6.55 -4.27
N GLU A 119 -7.14 -7.36 -5.20
CA GLU A 119 -6.48 -7.61 -6.49
C GLU A 119 -7.27 -6.94 -7.62
N TYR A 120 -6.55 -6.20 -8.46
CA TYR A 120 -7.12 -5.45 -9.59
C TYR A 120 -6.59 -5.95 -10.92
N SER A 121 -7.46 -6.02 -11.93
CA SER A 121 -7.09 -6.13 -13.34
C SER A 121 -6.64 -4.76 -13.86
N LEU A 122 -5.97 -4.74 -15.04
CA LEU A 122 -5.60 -3.48 -15.69
C LEU A 122 -6.82 -2.59 -15.95
N ASP A 123 -7.94 -3.16 -16.41
CA ASP A 123 -9.16 -2.37 -16.67
C ASP A 123 -9.77 -1.78 -15.40
N GLU A 124 -9.83 -2.55 -14.30
CA GLU A 124 -10.32 -2.05 -13.01
C GLU A 124 -9.42 -0.92 -12.49
N TYR A 125 -8.10 -1.06 -12.63
CA TYR A 125 -7.12 -0.04 -12.27
C TYR A 125 -7.31 1.24 -13.10
N LEU A 126 -7.30 1.13 -14.43
CA LEU A 126 -7.43 2.30 -15.31
C LEU A 126 -8.78 2.99 -15.17
N ARG A 127 -9.87 2.23 -15.01
CA ARG A 127 -11.21 2.80 -14.77
C ARG A 127 -11.22 3.69 -13.54
N TYR A 128 -10.51 3.32 -12.49
CA TYR A 128 -10.37 4.15 -11.30
C TYR A 128 -9.59 5.43 -11.60
N GLY A 129 -8.41 5.32 -12.22
CA GLY A 129 -7.53 6.46 -12.50
C GLY A 129 -8.08 7.46 -13.52
N PHE A 130 -8.91 7.01 -14.46
CA PHE A 130 -9.53 7.89 -15.47
C PHE A 130 -10.92 8.41 -15.06
N ALA A 131 -11.40 8.03 -13.88
CA ALA A 131 -12.67 8.55 -13.36
C ALA A 131 -12.52 9.98 -12.83
N ASN A 132 -13.65 10.70 -12.77
CA ASN A 132 -13.79 11.99 -12.09
C ASN A 132 -12.77 13.08 -12.50
N GLN A 133 -12.30 13.07 -13.74
CA GLN A 133 -11.40 14.10 -14.25
C GLN A 133 -12.02 15.49 -14.15
N LYS A 134 -11.34 16.40 -13.47
CA LYS A 134 -11.75 17.81 -13.30
C LYS A 134 -11.04 18.76 -14.29
N THR A 135 -10.16 18.22 -15.13
CA THR A 135 -9.37 18.95 -16.12
C THR A 135 -10.21 19.38 -17.32
N SER A 136 -9.80 20.44 -18.03
CA SER A 136 -10.44 20.88 -19.27
C SER A 136 -10.32 19.83 -20.38
N VAL A 137 -9.12 19.26 -20.53
CA VAL A 137 -8.88 18.15 -21.45
C VAL A 137 -9.23 16.84 -20.76
N LYS A 138 -10.15 16.08 -21.36
CA LYS A 138 -10.55 14.75 -20.86
C LYS A 138 -9.80 13.69 -21.60
N MET A 139 -9.04 12.89 -20.84
CA MET A 139 -8.33 11.73 -21.39
C MET A 139 -9.23 10.50 -21.32
N THR A 140 -9.10 9.65 -22.34
CA THR A 140 -9.70 8.32 -22.39
C THR A 140 -8.61 7.27 -22.45
N TYR A 141 -8.95 6.02 -22.21
CA TYR A 141 -7.99 4.93 -22.36
C TYR A 141 -8.52 3.80 -23.21
N LYS A 142 -7.61 3.05 -23.80
CA LYS A 142 -7.90 1.84 -24.56
C LYS A 142 -6.89 0.76 -24.22
N ILE A 143 -7.37 -0.44 -23.92
CA ILE A 143 -6.53 -1.61 -23.68
C ILE A 143 -6.42 -2.40 -24.98
N ILE A 144 -5.19 -2.70 -25.39
CA ILE A 144 -4.89 -3.39 -26.65
C ILE A 144 -3.99 -4.58 -26.36
N GLY A 145 -4.53 -5.78 -26.55
CA GLY A 145 -3.88 -7.03 -26.18
C GLY A 145 -4.52 -7.69 -24.96
N ASP A 146 -3.90 -8.75 -24.45
CA ASP A 146 -4.46 -9.61 -23.41
C ASP A 146 -3.70 -9.45 -22.09
N PHE A 147 -4.40 -9.04 -21.04
CA PHE A 147 -3.86 -8.84 -19.68
C PHE A 147 -4.64 -9.69 -18.68
N LYS A 148 -4.19 -10.94 -18.52
CA LYS A 148 -4.88 -11.93 -17.66
C LYS A 148 -4.55 -11.78 -16.17
N ARG A 149 -3.44 -11.11 -15.87
CA ARG A 149 -2.92 -11.01 -14.50
C ARG A 149 -3.70 -9.97 -13.70
N LYS A 150 -4.15 -10.35 -12.50
CA LYS A 150 -4.54 -9.41 -11.45
C LYS A 150 -3.36 -9.15 -10.52
N VAL A 151 -3.25 -7.93 -10.05
CA VAL A 151 -2.15 -7.47 -9.20
C VAL A 151 -2.71 -7.03 -7.85
N PRO A 152 -2.16 -7.49 -6.73
CA PRO A 152 -2.54 -7.00 -5.42
C PRO A 152 -2.03 -5.56 -5.24
N ILE A 153 -2.94 -4.62 -5.01
CA ILE A 153 -2.65 -3.20 -4.83
C ILE A 153 -3.33 -2.76 -3.54
N ASP A 154 -2.53 -2.25 -2.61
CA ASP A 154 -3.01 -1.85 -1.29
C ASP A 154 -3.77 -0.51 -1.33
N GLU A 155 -3.33 0.42 -2.19
CA GLU A 155 -3.92 1.73 -2.34
C GLU A 155 -3.95 2.14 -3.82
N LEU A 156 -5.11 2.57 -4.31
CA LEU A 156 -5.27 3.21 -5.62
C LEU A 156 -5.24 4.73 -5.46
N GLY A 157 -4.59 5.41 -6.40
CA GLY A 157 -4.56 6.87 -6.44
C GLY A 157 -3.42 7.50 -5.66
N ASN A 158 -3.67 8.66 -5.06
CA ASN A 158 -2.69 9.51 -4.36
C ASN A 158 -1.53 9.97 -5.26
N LYS A 159 -1.82 10.26 -6.53
CA LYS A 159 -0.84 10.70 -7.54
C LYS A 159 -1.53 11.41 -8.71
N ASN A 160 -0.74 12.06 -9.55
CA ASN A 160 -1.28 12.65 -10.77
C ASN A 160 -1.53 11.59 -11.86
N GLY A 161 -2.29 11.97 -12.90
CA GLY A 161 -2.69 11.04 -13.95
C GLY A 161 -1.54 10.43 -14.73
N LEU A 162 -0.46 11.17 -15.01
CA LEU A 162 0.72 10.62 -15.69
C LEU A 162 1.47 9.62 -14.82
N GLU A 163 1.67 9.94 -13.54
CA GLU A 163 2.30 9.02 -12.59
C GLU A 163 1.45 7.75 -12.42
N TYR A 164 0.12 7.90 -12.44
CA TYR A 164 -0.79 6.77 -12.39
C TYR A 164 -0.66 5.85 -13.61
N CYS A 165 -0.52 6.44 -14.81
CA CYS A 165 -0.26 5.68 -16.02
C CYS A 165 1.12 4.98 -15.98
N LYS A 166 2.17 5.65 -15.51
CA LYS A 166 3.51 5.05 -15.36
C LYS A 166 3.51 3.89 -14.38
N GLU A 167 2.78 4.00 -13.28
CA GLU A 167 2.61 2.89 -12.35
C GLU A 167 1.90 1.68 -12.98
N ALA A 168 0.93 1.91 -13.89
CA ALA A 168 0.33 0.82 -14.64
C ALA A 168 1.34 0.04 -15.48
N VAL A 169 2.36 0.71 -16.04
CA VAL A 169 3.46 0.05 -16.75
C VAL A 169 4.22 -0.89 -15.82
N ASP A 170 4.58 -0.42 -14.63
CA ASP A 170 5.35 -1.20 -13.66
C ASP A 170 4.54 -2.39 -13.10
N LEU A 171 3.26 -2.18 -12.85
CA LEU A 171 2.39 -3.19 -12.25
C LEU A 171 1.95 -4.27 -13.23
N PHE A 172 1.58 -3.89 -14.45
CA PHE A 172 0.95 -4.79 -15.43
C PHE A 172 1.86 -5.15 -16.60
N GLY A 173 3.02 -4.48 -16.75
CA GLY A 173 3.95 -4.70 -17.86
C GLY A 173 3.39 -4.23 -19.20
N CYS A 174 2.50 -3.24 -19.20
CA CYS A 174 1.95 -2.65 -20.42
C CYS A 174 2.89 -1.61 -21.02
N ILE A 175 2.65 -1.25 -22.28
CA ILE A 175 3.32 -0.16 -22.99
C ILE A 175 2.29 0.93 -23.27
N ILE A 176 2.65 2.17 -22.94
CA ILE A 176 1.81 3.33 -23.15
C ILE A 176 2.16 3.97 -24.49
N TYR A 177 1.15 4.20 -25.31
CA TYR A 177 1.27 5.00 -26.52
C TYR A 177 0.00 5.85 -26.71
N PRO A 178 0.14 7.18 -26.67
CA PRO A 178 -1.00 8.07 -26.83
C PRO A 178 -1.39 8.25 -28.31
N ASN A 179 -2.66 8.48 -28.56
CA ASN A 179 -3.22 8.89 -29.83
C ASN A 179 -4.21 10.04 -29.54
N ASP A 180 -3.75 11.27 -29.70
CA ASP A 180 -4.45 12.47 -29.25
C ASP A 180 -4.87 12.35 -27.77
N THR A 181 -6.15 12.40 -27.45
CA THR A 181 -6.69 12.30 -26.06
C THR A 181 -6.97 10.85 -25.61
N GLU A 182 -6.75 9.88 -26.46
CA GLU A 182 -6.86 8.44 -26.11
C GLU A 182 -5.48 7.86 -25.77
N ILE A 183 -5.31 7.36 -24.55
CA ILE A 183 -4.08 6.71 -24.12
C ILE A 183 -4.21 5.21 -24.34
N GLY A 184 -3.45 4.65 -25.27
CA GLY A 184 -3.40 3.22 -25.53
C GLY A 184 -2.49 2.49 -24.54
N PHE A 185 -3.00 1.42 -23.91
CA PHE A 185 -2.25 0.50 -23.07
C PHE A 185 -2.10 -0.83 -23.80
N TYR A 186 -0.91 -1.09 -24.32
CA TYR A 186 -0.61 -2.21 -25.20
C TYR A 186 0.07 -3.35 -24.45
N SER A 187 -0.26 -4.59 -24.78
CA SER A 187 0.63 -5.68 -24.40
C SER A 187 1.91 -5.64 -25.26
N PRO A 188 3.07 -6.06 -24.73
CA PRO A 188 4.31 -6.05 -25.51
C PRO A 188 4.19 -6.80 -26.84
N GLU A 189 3.45 -7.90 -26.89
CA GLU A 189 3.24 -8.72 -28.07
C GLU A 189 2.45 -7.99 -29.16
N THR A 190 1.51 -7.11 -28.75
CA THR A 190 0.71 -6.33 -29.72
C THR A 190 1.40 -5.04 -30.14
N PHE A 191 2.24 -4.47 -29.27
CA PHE A 191 2.95 -3.23 -29.54
C PHE A 191 4.13 -3.45 -30.51
N TYR A 192 4.99 -4.43 -30.21
CA TYR A 192 6.16 -4.70 -31.02
C TYR A 192 5.78 -5.50 -32.26
N GLN A 193 5.78 -4.81 -33.39
CA GLN A 193 5.57 -5.45 -34.69
C GLN A 193 6.90 -5.68 -35.39
N ARG A 194 7.01 -6.85 -36.03
CA ARG A 194 8.18 -7.16 -36.83
C ARG A 194 8.19 -6.27 -38.08
N SER A 195 9.25 -5.47 -38.23
CA SER A 195 9.47 -4.64 -39.43
C SER A 195 10.39 -5.35 -40.40
N GLU A 196 10.07 -5.25 -41.70
CA GLU A 196 10.98 -5.64 -42.78
C GLU A 196 12.01 -4.56 -43.14
N LYS A 197 11.88 -3.37 -42.50
CA LYS A 197 12.85 -2.28 -42.70
C LYS A 197 14.20 -2.68 -42.10
N VAL A 198 15.25 -2.50 -42.91
CA VAL A 198 16.61 -2.82 -42.50
C VAL A 198 17.44 -1.54 -42.47
N ILE A 199 18.11 -1.31 -41.35
CA ILE A 199 19.09 -0.23 -41.21
C ILE A 199 20.41 -0.75 -41.80
N ARG A 200 20.95 -0.04 -42.81
CA ARG A 200 22.22 -0.38 -43.46
C ARG A 200 23.14 0.81 -43.35
N TYR A 201 24.32 0.59 -42.77
CA TYR A 201 25.39 1.59 -42.73
C TYR A 201 25.79 2.04 -44.13
N GLN A 202 26.01 3.33 -44.30
CA GLN A 202 26.31 4.00 -45.58
C GLN A 202 25.21 3.91 -46.65
N TYR A 203 24.04 3.38 -46.35
CA TYR A 203 22.91 3.35 -47.28
C TYR A 203 21.74 4.20 -46.77
N ASN A 204 21.30 3.98 -45.56
CA ASN A 204 20.20 4.72 -44.93
C ASN A 204 20.53 5.19 -43.50
N THR A 205 21.79 5.08 -43.11
CA THR A 205 22.34 5.67 -41.89
C THR A 205 23.83 5.96 -42.07
N ASP A 206 24.28 7.13 -41.63
CA ASP A 206 25.66 7.58 -41.73
C ASP A 206 26.50 7.13 -40.53
N THR A 207 25.87 6.89 -39.40
CA THR A 207 26.56 6.53 -38.16
C THR A 207 25.86 5.38 -37.45
N VAL A 208 26.63 4.36 -37.11
CA VAL A 208 26.21 3.26 -36.23
C VAL A 208 27.20 3.21 -35.09
N SER A 209 26.69 3.38 -33.87
CA SER A 209 27.49 3.15 -32.66
C SER A 209 26.85 2.04 -31.84
N ALA A 210 27.67 1.12 -31.34
CA ALA A 210 27.26 0.08 -30.43
C ALA A 210 28.12 0.16 -29.18
N THR A 211 27.47 0.37 -28.04
CA THR A 211 28.13 0.34 -26.74
C THR A 211 27.73 -0.93 -26.01
N VAL A 212 28.74 -1.73 -25.68
CA VAL A 212 28.52 -2.91 -24.82
C VAL A 212 29.03 -2.58 -23.41
N SER A 213 28.14 -2.64 -22.43
CA SER A 213 28.49 -2.45 -21.03
C SER A 213 28.10 -3.67 -20.21
N THR A 214 29.02 -4.15 -19.42
CA THR A 214 28.78 -5.24 -18.45
C THR A 214 28.79 -4.74 -17.01
N LEU A 215 28.76 -3.42 -16.80
CA LEU A 215 28.84 -2.82 -15.47
C LEU A 215 27.69 -3.27 -14.54
N GLU A 216 26.52 -3.49 -15.10
CA GLU A 216 25.35 -3.96 -14.36
C GLU A 216 25.03 -5.44 -14.62
N LEU A 217 25.91 -6.14 -15.32
CA LEU A 217 25.69 -7.56 -15.57
C LEU A 217 25.67 -8.36 -14.26
N ARG A 218 24.57 -9.03 -14.01
CA ARG A 218 24.38 -9.94 -12.88
C ARG A 218 24.36 -11.37 -13.39
N THR A 219 25.36 -12.15 -13.03
CA THR A 219 25.44 -13.58 -13.40
C THR A 219 24.58 -14.48 -12.49
N ALA A 220 24.18 -13.96 -11.34
CA ALA A 220 23.27 -14.63 -10.43
C ALA A 220 22.38 -13.60 -9.72
N ILE A 221 21.10 -13.88 -9.64
CA ILE A 221 20.13 -13.07 -8.90
C ILE A 221 19.62 -13.93 -7.74
N LYS A 222 19.85 -13.48 -6.50
CA LYS A 222 19.22 -14.05 -5.33
C LYS A 222 17.97 -13.26 -5.02
N VAL A 223 16.83 -13.86 -5.32
CA VAL A 223 15.53 -13.27 -4.99
C VAL A 223 15.23 -13.57 -3.53
N PHE A 224 15.14 -12.52 -2.72
CA PHE A 224 14.58 -12.62 -1.38
C PHE A 224 13.10 -12.24 -1.51
N GLY A 225 12.21 -13.15 -1.14
CA GLY A 225 10.82 -12.76 -0.93
C GLY A 225 10.77 -11.64 0.10
N LYS A 226 9.85 -10.70 -0.04
CA LYS A 226 9.55 -9.74 1.01
C LYS A 226 9.36 -10.55 2.29
N LYS A 227 10.22 -10.35 3.30
CA LYS A 227 9.92 -10.90 4.61
C LYS A 227 8.51 -10.42 4.91
N TYR A 228 7.62 -11.35 5.16
CA TYR A 228 6.36 -10.99 5.79
C TYR A 228 6.76 -10.28 7.09
N THR A 229 6.77 -8.98 7.08
CA THR A 229 6.54 -8.22 8.28
C THR A 229 5.06 -8.44 8.53
N ALA A 230 4.74 -9.57 9.15
CA ALA A 230 3.47 -9.76 9.79
C ALA A 230 3.45 -8.79 10.97
N GLU A 231 3.24 -7.53 10.71
CA GLU A 231 2.57 -6.63 11.61
C GLU A 231 1.05 -6.90 11.60
N GLU A 232 0.63 -8.09 11.30
CA GLU A 232 -0.58 -8.59 11.91
C GLU A 232 -0.27 -8.64 13.41
N LYS A 233 -0.63 -7.59 14.12
CA LYS A 233 -0.78 -7.63 15.57
C LYS A 233 -1.75 -8.76 15.85
N LYS A 234 -1.21 -9.95 16.10
CA LYS A 234 -1.94 -11.14 16.49
C LYS A 234 -2.53 -10.85 17.85
N ASN A 235 -3.61 -10.11 17.90
CA ASN A 235 -4.24 -9.67 19.12
C ASN A 235 -5.23 -10.74 19.56
N TYR A 236 -5.04 -11.21 20.76
CA TYR A 236 -6.04 -12.00 21.46
C TYR A 236 -6.86 -11.11 22.39
N ASN A 237 -8.15 -11.33 22.41
CA ASN A 237 -8.97 -10.74 23.46
C ASN A 237 -8.59 -11.37 24.81
N PRO A 238 -8.37 -10.56 25.85
CA PRO A 238 -8.08 -11.09 27.18
C PRO A 238 -9.26 -11.89 27.71
N ILE A 239 -8.99 -13.05 28.32
CA ILE A 239 -10.01 -13.84 28.99
C ILE A 239 -10.25 -13.23 30.37
N ARG A 240 -11.48 -12.89 30.61
CA ARG A 240 -11.93 -12.20 31.83
C ARG A 240 -12.60 -13.14 32.81
N THR A 241 -12.79 -12.70 34.04
CA THR A 241 -13.52 -13.44 35.09
C THR A 241 -14.89 -13.93 34.63
N THR A 242 -15.58 -13.18 33.79
CA THR A 242 -16.89 -13.54 33.21
C THR A 242 -16.87 -14.69 32.22
N ASP A 243 -15.72 -14.95 31.60
CA ASP A 243 -15.54 -15.96 30.54
C ASP A 243 -15.13 -17.34 31.08
N ILE A 244 -14.99 -17.45 32.42
CA ILE A 244 -14.50 -18.62 33.13
C ILE A 244 -15.65 -19.50 33.59
N LYS A 245 -15.51 -20.81 33.53
CA LYS A 245 -16.43 -21.77 34.08
C LYS A 245 -16.05 -22.07 35.53
N TYR A 246 -16.98 -21.84 36.48
CA TYR A 246 -16.79 -22.06 37.90
C TYR A 246 -17.59 -23.26 38.39
N SER A 247 -16.96 -24.10 39.19
CA SER A 247 -17.66 -25.15 39.93
C SER A 247 -18.52 -24.54 41.09
N ASN A 248 -19.33 -25.37 41.76
CA ASN A 248 -20.04 -24.96 42.96
C ASN A 248 -19.08 -24.45 44.05
N GLY A 249 -19.54 -23.53 44.89
CA GLY A 249 -18.74 -22.95 45.99
C GLY A 249 -18.06 -21.63 45.67
N PHE A 250 -18.25 -21.06 44.44
CA PHE A 250 -17.76 -19.72 44.11
C PHE A 250 -18.78 -18.64 44.48
N ILE A 251 -18.28 -17.58 45.08
CA ILE A 251 -18.98 -16.30 45.30
C ILE A 251 -18.65 -15.43 44.11
N LYS A 252 -19.66 -14.84 43.44
CA LYS A 252 -19.53 -14.05 42.22
C LYS A 252 -19.96 -12.60 42.42
N GLU A 253 -20.09 -12.13 43.62
CA GLU A 253 -20.45 -10.76 43.95
C GLU A 253 -19.19 -9.96 44.33
N GLY A 254 -18.98 -8.84 43.66
CA GLY A 254 -17.82 -7.96 43.84
C GLY A 254 -16.49 -8.59 43.43
N THR A 255 -16.09 -9.67 44.10
CA THR A 255 -14.85 -10.43 43.76
C THR A 255 -15.20 -11.90 43.57
N TYR A 256 -14.77 -12.44 42.41
CA TYR A 256 -14.90 -13.88 42.14
C TYR A 256 -13.89 -14.64 42.98
N ARG A 257 -14.39 -15.37 44.00
CA ARG A 257 -13.58 -16.09 44.97
C ARG A 257 -14.27 -17.37 45.47
N THR A 258 -13.49 -18.28 46.03
CA THR A 258 -14.03 -19.45 46.72
C THR A 258 -13.30 -19.70 48.04
N GLU A 259 -14.01 -20.14 49.05
CA GLU A 259 -13.51 -20.61 50.33
C GLU A 259 -13.60 -22.16 50.45
N THR A 260 -14.17 -22.81 49.44
CA THR A 260 -14.40 -24.26 49.43
C THR A 260 -13.20 -24.97 48.78
N ILE A 261 -12.48 -25.77 49.57
CA ILE A 261 -11.35 -26.59 49.08
C ILE A 261 -11.83 -27.54 47.99
N GLY A 262 -11.06 -27.68 46.93
CA GLY A 262 -11.38 -28.49 45.76
C GLY A 262 -12.22 -27.79 44.70
N SER A 263 -12.77 -26.59 45.01
CA SER A 263 -13.48 -25.80 43.99
C SER A 263 -12.55 -25.43 42.84
N LYS A 264 -13.11 -25.46 41.60
CA LYS A 264 -12.37 -25.35 40.37
C LYS A 264 -12.90 -24.21 39.49
N ALA A 265 -11.97 -23.39 38.96
CA ALA A 265 -12.22 -22.46 37.89
C ALA A 265 -11.53 -22.98 36.62
N THR A 266 -12.27 -23.10 35.51
CA THR A 266 -11.79 -23.67 34.24
C THR A 266 -11.82 -22.62 33.14
N ILE A 267 -10.67 -22.39 32.52
CA ILE A 267 -10.44 -21.46 31.41
C ILE A 267 -10.18 -22.27 30.17
N ASN A 268 -11.03 -22.13 29.14
CA ASN A 268 -10.77 -22.68 27.81
C ASN A 268 -10.25 -21.59 26.91
N PHE A 269 -9.19 -21.86 26.17
CA PHE A 269 -8.61 -20.93 25.23
C PHE A 269 -8.08 -21.64 23.98
N ASP A 270 -7.88 -20.90 22.89
CA ASP A 270 -7.45 -21.43 21.60
C ASP A 270 -6.23 -20.65 21.11
N CYS A 271 -5.12 -21.37 20.98
CA CYS A 271 -3.87 -20.85 20.42
C CYS A 271 -3.89 -21.00 18.90
N LYS A 272 -4.06 -19.90 18.18
CA LYS A 272 -4.30 -19.88 16.72
C LYS A 272 -3.02 -20.10 15.91
N TYR A 273 -1.87 -19.68 16.43
CA TYR A 273 -0.63 -19.60 15.66
C TYR A 273 0.41 -20.65 16.07
N GLY A 274 0.41 -21.10 17.33
CA GLY A 274 1.52 -21.81 17.96
C GLY A 274 2.59 -20.83 18.47
N ASN A 275 3.38 -21.27 19.44
CA ASN A 275 4.40 -20.45 20.11
C ASN A 275 3.89 -19.25 20.92
N GLU A 276 2.60 -19.22 21.27
CA GLU A 276 2.07 -18.19 22.15
C GLU A 276 2.64 -18.31 23.57
N THR A 277 2.76 -17.16 24.23
CA THR A 277 3.01 -17.08 25.68
C THR A 277 1.70 -16.93 26.41
N VAL A 278 1.43 -17.85 27.35
CA VAL A 278 0.25 -17.80 28.21
C VAL A 278 0.57 -16.95 29.44
N ARG A 279 0.02 -15.74 29.48
CA ARG A 279 0.20 -14.79 30.58
C ARG A 279 -0.99 -14.82 31.52
N PHE A 280 -0.73 -15.05 32.79
CA PHE A 280 -1.76 -15.23 33.82
C PHE A 280 -1.66 -14.17 34.89
N THR A 281 -2.81 -13.63 35.28
CA THR A 281 -2.89 -12.62 36.33
C THR A 281 -3.38 -13.24 37.65
N ILE A 282 -2.55 -13.18 38.66
CA ILE A 282 -2.81 -13.65 40.00
C ILE A 282 -3.42 -12.50 40.81
N LYS A 283 -4.60 -12.70 41.38
CA LYS A 283 -5.18 -11.76 42.33
C LYS A 283 -4.82 -12.20 43.76
N LYS A 284 -4.32 -11.27 44.57
CA LYS A 284 -3.86 -11.54 45.94
C LYS A 284 -4.58 -10.66 46.94
N GLY A 285 -4.71 -11.16 48.17
CA GLY A 285 -5.30 -10.42 49.28
C GLY A 285 -5.01 -11.07 50.63
N SER A 286 -5.42 -10.41 51.73
CA SER A 286 -5.10 -10.81 53.10
C SER A 286 -5.71 -12.15 53.54
N GLN A 287 -6.74 -12.63 52.86
CA GLN A 287 -7.35 -13.96 53.07
C GLN A 287 -6.90 -14.96 51.99
N GLY A 288 -5.87 -14.66 51.23
CA GLY A 288 -5.38 -15.52 50.15
C GLY A 288 -4.83 -16.84 50.65
N GLY A 289 -5.32 -17.94 50.09
CA GLY A 289 -4.81 -19.27 50.30
C GLY A 289 -3.91 -19.71 49.14
N ILE A 290 -3.81 -21.02 48.90
CA ILE A 290 -3.01 -21.63 47.87
C ILE A 290 -3.88 -22.40 46.88
N TYR A 291 -3.55 -22.33 45.62
CA TYR A 291 -4.18 -23.11 44.55
C TYR A 291 -3.16 -23.67 43.56
N LYS A 292 -3.52 -24.74 42.89
CA LYS A 292 -2.73 -25.31 41.82
C LYS A 292 -3.28 -24.96 40.44
N LEU A 293 -2.38 -24.80 39.51
CA LEU A 293 -2.69 -24.64 38.11
C LEU A 293 -2.40 -25.94 37.38
N ILE A 294 -3.36 -26.37 36.56
CA ILE A 294 -3.27 -27.56 35.72
C ILE A 294 -3.53 -27.10 34.27
N LEU A 295 -2.57 -27.29 33.40
CA LEU A 295 -2.69 -27.03 31.95
C LEU A 295 -2.77 -28.37 31.24
N ASP A 296 -3.84 -28.60 30.50
CA ASP A 296 -4.09 -29.81 29.72
C ASP A 296 -3.88 -31.12 30.53
N GLY A 297 -4.39 -31.12 31.77
CA GLY A 297 -4.29 -32.24 32.69
C GLY A 297 -2.95 -32.34 33.43
N LYS A 298 -1.93 -31.55 33.11
CA LYS A 298 -0.62 -31.56 33.78
C LYS A 298 -0.50 -30.39 34.76
N GLN A 299 -0.15 -30.68 36.01
CA GLN A 299 0.10 -29.61 36.99
C GLN A 299 1.36 -28.85 36.61
N ILE A 300 1.24 -27.55 36.43
CA ILE A 300 2.32 -26.65 36.00
C ILE A 300 2.86 -25.81 37.17
N LYS A 301 2.00 -25.37 38.09
CA LYS A 301 2.42 -24.49 39.19
C LYS A 301 1.48 -24.56 40.37
N GLN A 302 2.00 -24.24 41.56
CA GLN A 302 1.23 -23.93 42.75
C GLN A 302 1.46 -22.46 43.10
N ILE A 303 0.40 -21.74 43.42
CA ILE A 303 0.42 -20.30 43.60
C ILE A 303 -0.25 -19.94 44.94
N SER A 304 0.44 -19.11 45.75
CA SER A 304 -0.13 -18.41 46.85
C SER A 304 -0.83 -17.13 46.41
N CYS A 305 -2.07 -16.93 46.76
CA CYS A 305 -2.80 -15.69 46.59
C CYS A 305 -2.87 -14.83 47.86
N PHE A 306 -1.96 -15.05 48.80
CA PHE A 306 -1.81 -14.21 49.97
C PHE A 306 -1.03 -12.93 49.68
N ALA A 307 -1.51 -11.81 50.20
CA ALA A 307 -0.78 -10.55 50.31
C ALA A 307 -1.38 -9.69 51.42
N LYS A 308 -0.60 -8.85 52.06
CA LYS A 308 -1.07 -7.96 53.16
C LYS A 308 -2.15 -6.97 52.69
N SER A 309 -2.13 -6.60 51.42
CA SER A 309 -3.11 -5.74 50.77
C SER A 309 -3.57 -6.33 49.44
N VAL A 310 -4.69 -5.87 48.91
CA VAL A 310 -5.19 -6.32 47.61
C VAL A 310 -4.25 -5.86 46.51
N GLN A 311 -3.70 -6.81 45.76
CA GLN A 311 -2.80 -6.55 44.65
C GLN A 311 -2.94 -7.60 43.53
N SER A 312 -2.38 -7.31 42.40
CA SER A 312 -2.31 -8.22 41.24
C SER A 312 -0.89 -8.43 40.81
N GLU A 313 -0.54 -9.66 40.48
CA GLU A 313 0.75 -10.04 39.90
C GLU A 313 0.50 -10.77 38.61
N THR A 314 1.30 -10.45 37.58
CA THR A 314 1.17 -11.08 36.27
C THR A 314 2.42 -11.92 36.01
N ILE A 315 2.21 -13.18 35.63
CA ILE A 315 3.29 -14.14 35.36
C ILE A 315 3.08 -14.82 34.00
N ASP A 316 4.15 -15.18 33.34
CA ASP A 316 4.11 -16.05 32.18
C ASP A 316 4.10 -17.51 32.69
N LEU A 317 3.02 -18.25 32.40
CA LEU A 317 2.85 -19.64 32.81
C LEU A 317 3.65 -20.59 31.95
N THR A 318 3.58 -20.38 30.64
CA THR A 318 4.31 -21.15 29.65
C THR A 318 4.59 -20.27 28.45
N LYS A 319 5.71 -20.58 27.76
CA LYS A 319 6.08 -19.99 26.48
C LYS A 319 6.05 -21.08 25.42
N ASN A 320 5.81 -20.72 24.19
CA ASN A 320 5.80 -21.64 23.05
C ASN A 320 4.77 -22.77 23.21
N ILE A 321 3.54 -22.42 23.57
CA ILE A 321 2.45 -23.39 23.61
C ILE A 321 2.05 -23.78 22.17
N ASP A 322 1.68 -25.04 21.97
CA ASP A 322 1.29 -25.55 20.67
C ASP A 322 0.00 -24.92 20.17
N LYS A 323 -0.18 -24.94 18.85
CA LYS A 323 -1.42 -24.51 18.22
C LYS A 323 -2.55 -25.48 18.57
N GLY A 324 -3.67 -24.93 19.03
CA GLY A 324 -4.87 -25.71 19.33
C GLY A 324 -5.63 -25.23 20.55
N LYS A 325 -6.61 -26.04 20.96
CA LYS A 325 -7.46 -25.76 22.13
C LYS A 325 -6.82 -26.29 23.40
N HIS A 326 -6.76 -25.43 24.40
CA HIS A 326 -6.15 -25.71 25.69
C HIS A 326 -7.10 -25.46 26.84
N VAL A 327 -6.84 -26.11 27.95
CA VAL A 327 -7.65 -26.00 29.16
C VAL A 327 -6.74 -25.71 30.37
N LEU A 328 -6.94 -24.56 31.00
CA LEU A 328 -6.28 -24.20 32.25
C LEU A 328 -7.28 -24.33 33.42
N GLU A 329 -6.94 -25.13 34.41
CA GLU A 329 -7.75 -25.30 35.63
C GLU A 329 -7.02 -24.71 36.83
N MET A 330 -7.76 -23.94 37.63
CA MET A 330 -7.36 -23.43 38.95
C MET A 330 -8.09 -24.22 40.02
N ILE A 331 -7.39 -24.94 40.88
CA ILE A 331 -8.03 -25.75 41.93
C ILE A 331 -7.56 -25.26 43.29
N PHE A 332 -8.52 -24.85 44.12
CA PHE A 332 -8.22 -24.35 45.45
C PHE A 332 -7.81 -25.48 46.41
N LEU A 333 -6.69 -25.27 47.10
CA LEU A 333 -6.11 -26.26 48.05
C LEU A 333 -6.30 -25.91 49.53
N GLY A 334 -6.75 -24.69 49.82
CA GLY A 334 -6.97 -24.25 51.19
C GLY A 334 -5.94 -23.20 51.65
N GLU A 335 -5.64 -23.21 52.96
CA GLU A 335 -4.71 -22.27 53.58
C GLU A 335 -3.30 -22.41 53.05
N ASP A 336 -2.59 -21.28 52.90
CA ASP A 336 -1.18 -21.27 52.56
C ASP A 336 -0.33 -21.60 53.79
N PRO A 337 0.39 -22.72 53.83
CA PRO A 337 1.21 -23.12 54.99
C PRO A 337 2.27 -22.10 55.40
N LYS A 338 2.71 -21.27 54.44
CA LYS A 338 3.75 -20.24 54.65
C LYS A 338 3.19 -18.90 55.11
N ASN A 339 1.93 -18.63 54.81
CA ASN A 339 1.29 -17.35 55.06
C ASN A 339 -0.10 -17.58 55.67
N ARG A 340 -0.11 -17.85 56.97
CA ARG A 340 -1.38 -18.06 57.71
C ARG A 340 -2.16 -16.78 57.80
N ILE A 341 -3.49 -16.91 57.69
CA ILE A 341 -4.41 -15.78 57.79
C ILE A 341 -4.42 -15.27 59.22
N ASP A 342 -4.31 -13.96 59.40
CA ASP A 342 -4.52 -13.34 60.70
C ASP A 342 -6.01 -13.27 61.03
N ILE A 343 -6.44 -14.12 61.94
CA ILE A 343 -7.83 -14.17 62.40
C ILE A 343 -8.05 -13.30 63.64
N SER A 344 -7.04 -12.56 64.15
CA SER A 344 -7.15 -11.75 65.35
C SER A 344 -8.16 -10.63 65.24
N SER A 345 -8.23 -10.02 64.05
CA SER A 345 -9.18 -8.96 63.75
C SER A 345 -10.54 -9.43 63.21
N ASN A 346 -10.62 -10.66 62.66
CA ASN A 346 -11.85 -11.25 62.14
C ASN A 346 -11.86 -12.78 62.29
N LYS A 347 -12.45 -13.23 63.42
CA LYS A 347 -12.58 -14.68 63.78
C LYS A 347 -13.34 -15.52 62.73
N LYS A 348 -14.06 -14.89 61.77
CA LYS A 348 -14.80 -15.57 60.70
C LYS A 348 -14.01 -15.61 59.36
N ALA A 349 -12.82 -15.03 59.33
CA ALA A 349 -12.00 -15.03 58.11
C ALA A 349 -11.59 -16.47 57.75
N LYS A 350 -11.82 -16.83 56.49
CA LYS A 350 -11.42 -18.13 55.93
C LYS A 350 -10.47 -17.93 54.77
N PRO A 351 -9.55 -18.88 54.58
CA PRO A 351 -8.69 -18.85 53.39
C PRO A 351 -9.53 -18.96 52.13
N CYS A 352 -9.15 -18.18 51.10
CA CYS A 352 -9.87 -18.18 49.84
C CYS A 352 -8.93 -18.13 48.65
N MET A 353 -9.40 -18.61 47.50
CA MET A 353 -8.80 -18.39 46.20
C MET A 353 -9.47 -17.19 45.54
N TYR A 354 -8.67 -16.16 45.26
CA TYR A 354 -9.14 -15.00 44.49
C TYR A 354 -8.89 -15.25 42.97
N VAL A 355 -9.91 -14.98 42.15
CA VAL A 355 -9.79 -15.02 40.69
C VAL A 355 -9.72 -13.62 40.12
N GLY A 356 -10.57 -12.70 40.57
CA GLY A 356 -10.57 -11.31 40.17
C GLY A 356 -11.87 -10.60 40.48
N THR A 357 -11.94 -9.32 40.17
CA THR A 357 -13.18 -8.54 40.17
C THR A 357 -13.95 -8.80 38.87
N GLU A 358 -15.19 -8.35 38.78
CA GLU A 358 -16.00 -8.47 37.59
C GLU A 358 -15.28 -7.88 36.38
N LYS A 359 -15.28 -8.62 35.27
CA LYS A 359 -14.61 -8.25 34.00
C LYS A 359 -13.10 -8.01 34.09
N SER A 360 -12.44 -8.35 35.20
CA SER A 360 -10.96 -8.27 35.24
C SER A 360 -10.31 -9.36 34.39
N THR A 361 -9.17 -9.03 33.77
CA THR A 361 -8.38 -9.98 32.99
C THR A 361 -7.75 -11.04 33.87
N VAL A 362 -7.90 -12.31 33.53
CA VAL A 362 -7.32 -13.45 34.22
C VAL A 362 -6.24 -14.11 33.40
N LEU A 363 -6.45 -14.22 32.06
CA LEU A 363 -5.49 -14.82 31.17
C LEU A 363 -5.40 -14.00 29.87
N ASN A 364 -4.19 -13.84 29.37
CA ASN A 364 -3.93 -13.20 28.10
C ASN A 364 -2.95 -14.06 27.28
N LEU A 365 -3.23 -14.23 26.00
CA LEU A 365 -2.35 -14.89 25.05
C LEU A 365 -1.52 -13.83 24.34
N ILE A 366 -0.23 -14.03 24.31
CA ILE A 366 0.71 -13.15 23.60
C ILE A 366 1.34 -13.97 22.49
N ALA A 367 1.03 -13.63 21.26
CA ALA A 367 1.68 -14.24 20.13
C ALA A 367 3.14 -13.77 20.05
N ASP A 368 4.05 -14.69 19.79
CA ASP A 368 5.43 -14.34 19.50
C ASP A 368 5.50 -13.75 18.07
N ASN A 369 5.83 -12.46 18.00
CA ASN A 369 6.06 -11.74 16.75
C ASN A 369 7.52 -11.79 16.30
N SER A 370 8.38 -12.54 16.98
CA SER A 370 9.81 -12.69 16.67
C SER A 370 10.11 -13.90 15.75
N GLY A 371 9.14 -14.37 14.98
CA GLY A 371 9.36 -15.44 14.00
C GLY A 371 10.20 -14.98 12.79
N PRO A 372 10.96 -15.91 12.15
CA PRO A 372 11.88 -15.62 11.06
C PRO A 372 11.22 -15.00 9.83
#